data_ec617571a5cfd2061327bcb4dc87fb91
#
_entry.id   ec617571a5cfd2061327bcb4dc87fb91
#
_cell.length_a   1.000
_cell.length_b   1.000
_cell.length_c   1.000
_cell.angle_alpha   90.00
_cell.angle_beta   90.00
_cell.angle_gamma   90.00
#
_symmetry.space_group_name_H-M   'P 1'
#
loop_
_entity.id
_entity.type
_entity.pdbx_description
1 polymer ?
#
loop_
_entity_poly.entity_id
_entity_poly.type
_entity_poly.pdbx_seq_one_letter_code
_entity_poly.pdbx_strand_id
1 'polypeptide(L)'
;MISLSTQRLGAAAAFAMIFAGLTSAASAQAPYPSRNITLVLPFAAGSGTDATTRIISRELGIALGVGIVIENKPGANGSLAASHVARSAPDGYTLMVSTNTPHSANPYLMKNMTYDPIKDFTPIARSGDLPFMLVIHPDIPANSVAELIALAKKEPGKYSFASGSSAAIVSGATFASLAGLDLLHVPYKSSPPALTDLIAGRVSMMFIDVPTGLPHVNAKALKALAVTTKQRSALLPELPTMDATVKGFDITSWQGYLGPANMPKDIVTRLNAEIRKVFERPDIKGQLANRGMEAFSGPPEEFAAFLKEQLVVWEKLIKGAGIEKQ
;
A
#
# COMPACT_ATOMS: atom_id res chain seq x y z
N MET A 1 75.24 22.34 42.27
CA MET A 1 74.79 21.96 40.96
C MET A 1 74.02 20.64 41.03
N ILE A 2 72.76 20.67 41.36
CA ILE A 2 71.96 19.45 41.46
C ILE A 2 70.65 19.73 40.78
N SER A 3 70.44 19.00 39.69
CA SER A 3 69.15 18.42 39.18
C SER A 3 68.00 19.34 38.69
N LEU A 4 68.07 19.72 37.44
CA LEU A 4 66.95 20.19 36.62
C LEU A 4 66.35 19.10 35.71
N SER A 5 66.77 17.82 35.81
CA SER A 5 66.41 16.72 34.91
C SER A 5 65.23 15.84 35.35
N THR A 6 64.87 15.88 36.65
CA THR A 6 63.84 14.98 37.21
C THR A 6 62.42 15.58 37.13
N GLN A 7 62.24 16.88 36.95
CA GLN A 7 60.91 17.50 36.85
C GLN A 7 60.28 17.38 35.48
N ARG A 8 61.03 17.14 34.39
CA ARG A 8 60.47 16.99 33.02
C ARG A 8 59.94 15.61 32.71
N LEU A 9 60.41 14.56 33.43
CA LEU A 9 59.86 13.20 33.22
C LEU A 9 58.48 13.00 33.90
N GLY A 10 58.20 13.69 34.99
CA GLY A 10 56.90 13.58 35.68
C GLY A 10 55.76 14.23 34.96
N ALA A 11 55.98 15.34 34.20
CA ALA A 11 54.97 16.05 33.46
C ALA A 11 54.55 15.28 32.18
N ALA A 12 55.47 14.57 31.54
CA ALA A 12 55.18 13.78 30.34
C ALA A 12 54.35 12.52 30.66
N ALA A 13 54.60 11.89 31.84
CA ALA A 13 53.84 10.72 32.27
C ALA A 13 52.40 11.07 32.71
N ALA A 14 52.19 12.25 33.32
CA ALA A 14 50.84 12.74 33.70
C ALA A 14 50.01 13.13 32.50
N PHE A 15 50.60 13.66 31.42
CA PHE A 15 49.88 14.02 30.17
C PHE A 15 49.49 12.78 29.35
N ALA A 16 50.31 11.70 29.40
CA ALA A 16 50.00 10.44 28.74
C ALA A 16 48.83 9.67 29.40
N MET A 17 48.66 9.79 30.73
CA MET A 17 47.53 9.15 31.45
C MET A 17 46.20 9.88 31.27
N ILE A 18 46.19 11.19 30.97
CA ILE A 18 44.95 11.94 30.67
C ILE A 18 44.43 11.63 29.26
N PHE A 19 45.31 11.27 28.32
CA PHE A 19 44.91 10.91 26.95
C PHE A 19 44.44 9.44 26.81
N ALA A 20 44.80 8.56 27.75
CA ALA A 20 44.34 7.16 27.76
C ALA A 20 42.91 7.00 28.34
N GLY A 21 42.34 8.02 28.99
CA GLY A 21 40.99 8.01 29.57
C GLY A 21 39.87 8.43 28.61
N LEU A 22 40.20 8.88 27.39
CA LEU A 22 39.26 9.19 26.33
C LEU A 22 38.99 7.98 25.40
N THR A 23 39.05 6.75 25.99
CA THR A 23 38.46 5.61 25.29
C THR A 23 36.95 5.90 25.18
N SER A 24 36.54 6.22 23.97
CA SER A 24 35.19 6.34 23.49
C SER A 24 34.28 5.38 24.25
N ALA A 25 33.41 5.91 25.11
CA ALA A 25 32.18 5.22 25.42
C ALA A 25 31.51 4.99 24.05
N ALA A 26 31.78 3.84 23.45
CA ALA A 26 30.99 3.37 22.37
C ALA A 26 29.55 3.42 22.91
N SER A 27 28.81 4.46 22.52
CA SER A 27 27.40 4.58 22.86
C SER A 27 26.78 3.30 22.32
N ALA A 28 26.54 2.34 23.20
CA ALA A 28 25.84 1.12 22.84
C ALA A 28 24.50 1.60 22.29
N GLN A 29 24.39 1.63 20.96
CA GLN A 29 23.19 2.05 20.28
C GLN A 29 22.08 1.18 20.82
N ALA A 30 21.04 1.79 21.41
CA ALA A 30 19.94 1.04 21.98
C ALA A 30 19.41 0.04 20.92
N PRO A 31 19.09 -1.20 21.32
CA PRO A 31 18.66 -2.21 20.38
C PRO A 31 17.45 -1.71 19.58
N TYR A 32 17.49 -1.90 18.26
CA TYR A 32 16.35 -1.53 17.38
C TYR A 32 15.15 -2.46 17.61
N PRO A 33 13.92 -1.91 17.68
CA PRO A 33 13.56 -0.49 17.78
C PRO A 33 13.59 0.00 19.24
N SER A 34 13.97 1.27 19.46
CA SER A 34 14.00 1.92 20.78
C SER A 34 13.03 3.10 20.92
N ARG A 35 12.29 3.42 19.85
CA ARG A 35 11.27 4.48 19.77
C ARG A 35 10.16 4.10 18.81
N ASN A 36 9.09 4.90 18.77
CA ASN A 36 7.96 4.65 17.87
C ASN A 36 8.38 4.58 16.41
N ILE A 37 7.75 3.68 15.64
CA ILE A 37 7.89 3.55 14.20
C ILE A 37 6.69 4.22 13.53
N THR A 38 6.95 5.03 12.50
CA THR A 38 5.91 5.64 11.68
C THR A 38 5.67 4.80 10.42
N LEU A 39 4.42 4.38 10.21
CA LEU A 39 3.96 3.76 8.96
C LEU A 39 3.22 4.80 8.13
N VAL A 40 3.82 5.19 7.01
CA VAL A 40 3.26 6.16 6.06
C VAL A 40 2.39 5.43 5.05
N LEU A 41 1.14 5.85 4.90
CA LEU A 41 0.16 5.27 3.98
C LEU A 41 -0.18 6.24 2.84
N PRO A 42 -0.28 5.75 1.58
CA PRO A 42 -0.55 6.61 0.43
C PRO A 42 -2.02 7.01 0.26
N PHE A 43 -2.90 6.56 1.15
CA PHE A 43 -4.35 6.78 1.08
C PHE A 43 -4.89 7.41 2.36
N ALA A 44 -6.10 7.98 2.26
CA ALA A 44 -6.78 8.58 3.41
C ALA A 44 -7.16 7.54 4.46
N ALA A 45 -7.36 8.01 5.68
CA ALA A 45 -7.96 7.21 6.75
C ALA A 45 -9.31 6.65 6.31
N GLY A 46 -9.60 5.40 6.69
CA GLY A 46 -10.79 4.67 6.25
C GLY A 46 -10.68 3.99 4.89
N SER A 47 -9.54 4.10 4.18
CA SER A 47 -9.24 3.25 3.02
C SER A 47 -8.97 1.80 3.45
N GLY A 48 -9.07 0.83 2.52
CA GLY A 48 -8.77 -0.57 2.81
C GLY A 48 -7.34 -0.78 3.32
N THR A 49 -6.37 -0.08 2.73
CA THR A 49 -4.98 -0.08 3.22
C THR A 49 -4.88 0.42 4.66
N ASP A 50 -5.57 1.50 5.01
CA ASP A 50 -5.60 2.03 6.38
C ASP A 50 -6.27 1.04 7.35
N ALA A 51 -7.41 0.49 6.98
CA ALA A 51 -8.17 -0.43 7.82
C ALA A 51 -7.39 -1.72 8.14
N THR A 52 -6.73 -2.32 7.14
CA THR A 52 -5.91 -3.53 7.31
C THR A 52 -4.62 -3.23 8.06
N THR A 53 -3.98 -2.09 7.77
CA THR A 53 -2.75 -1.67 8.47
C THR A 53 -2.99 -1.44 9.95
N ARG A 54 -4.12 -0.88 10.37
CA ARG A 54 -4.43 -0.66 11.81
C ARG A 54 -4.54 -1.97 12.59
N ILE A 55 -5.07 -3.03 11.99
CA ILE A 55 -5.13 -4.36 12.62
C ILE A 55 -3.69 -4.85 12.87
N ILE A 56 -2.84 -4.79 11.85
CA ILE A 56 -1.48 -5.30 11.89
C ILE A 56 -0.60 -4.45 12.81
N SER A 57 -0.72 -3.13 12.76
CA SER A 57 0.11 -2.18 13.51
C SER A 57 0.01 -2.36 15.02
N ARG A 58 -1.20 -2.66 15.52
CA ARG A 58 -1.40 -2.94 16.93
C ARG A 58 -0.55 -4.12 17.40
N GLU A 59 -0.63 -5.23 16.69
CA GLU A 59 0.06 -6.46 17.04
C GLU A 59 1.56 -6.37 16.79
N LEU A 60 1.96 -5.68 15.71
CA LEU A 60 3.35 -5.41 15.42
C LEU A 60 4.00 -4.52 16.49
N GLY A 61 3.28 -3.53 17.00
CA GLY A 61 3.73 -2.69 18.12
C GLY A 61 3.99 -3.50 19.39
N ILE A 62 3.08 -4.45 19.71
CA ILE A 62 3.27 -5.37 20.84
C ILE A 62 4.50 -6.25 20.61
N ALA A 63 4.67 -6.83 19.41
CA ALA A 63 5.79 -7.71 19.09
C ALA A 63 7.15 -6.99 19.11
N LEU A 64 7.18 -5.72 18.71
CA LEU A 64 8.41 -4.90 18.70
C LEU A 64 8.67 -4.15 20.02
N GLY A 65 7.70 -4.09 20.93
CA GLY A 65 7.80 -3.37 22.20
C GLY A 65 7.81 -1.84 22.07
N VAL A 66 7.29 -1.29 20.96
CA VAL A 66 7.22 0.16 20.68
C VAL A 66 5.87 0.55 20.07
N GLY A 67 5.52 1.82 20.12
CA GLY A 67 4.32 2.33 19.45
C GLY A 67 4.49 2.35 17.92
N ILE A 68 3.41 2.01 17.20
CA ILE A 68 3.32 2.18 15.75
C ILE A 68 2.37 3.34 15.45
N VAL A 69 2.89 4.39 14.82
CA VAL A 69 2.12 5.58 14.42
C VAL A 69 1.75 5.46 12.96
N ILE A 70 0.47 5.61 12.62
CA ILE A 70 0.00 5.61 11.24
C ILE A 70 -0.14 7.05 10.76
N GLU A 71 0.53 7.38 9.66
CA GLU A 71 0.46 8.68 8.99
C GLU A 71 -0.13 8.53 7.59
N ASN A 72 -1.34 9.04 7.38
CA ASN A 72 -1.99 9.03 6.07
C ASN A 72 -1.53 10.26 5.25
N LYS A 73 -0.89 10.03 4.09
CA LYS A 73 -0.44 11.06 3.13
C LYS A 73 -1.06 10.83 1.74
N PRO A 74 -2.38 11.06 1.57
CA PRO A 74 -3.03 10.88 0.28
C PRO A 74 -2.67 12.00 -0.71
N GLY A 75 -2.73 11.69 -2.00
CA GLY A 75 -2.57 12.67 -3.09
C GLY A 75 -1.51 12.27 -4.12
N ALA A 76 -1.62 12.85 -5.30
CA ALA A 76 -0.77 12.56 -6.46
C ALA A 76 -0.58 11.04 -6.68
N ASN A 77 -1.67 10.26 -6.66
CA ASN A 77 -1.65 8.80 -6.74
C ASN A 77 -0.65 8.17 -5.75
N GLY A 78 -0.61 8.63 -4.50
CA GLY A 78 0.28 8.11 -3.46
C GLY A 78 1.75 8.54 -3.58
N SER A 79 2.12 9.35 -4.58
CA SER A 79 3.50 9.83 -4.77
C SER A 79 3.99 10.70 -3.62
N LEU A 80 3.08 11.42 -2.93
CA LEU A 80 3.45 12.21 -1.75
C LEU A 80 4.00 11.33 -0.63
N ALA A 81 3.33 10.22 -0.35
CA ALA A 81 3.78 9.24 0.64
C ALA A 81 5.09 8.56 0.21
N ALA A 82 5.16 8.09 -1.04
CA ALA A 82 6.34 7.42 -1.57
C ALA A 82 7.58 8.32 -1.54
N SER A 83 7.47 9.56 -2.04
CA SER A 83 8.58 10.53 -2.03
C SER A 83 9.01 10.93 -0.62
N HIS A 84 8.09 10.97 0.34
CA HIS A 84 8.40 11.24 1.73
C HIS A 84 9.27 10.12 2.32
N VAL A 85 8.86 8.86 2.14
CA VAL A 85 9.62 7.71 2.66
C VAL A 85 10.94 7.52 1.92
N ALA A 86 10.97 7.67 0.59
CA ALA A 86 12.20 7.57 -0.20
C ALA A 86 13.32 8.51 0.27
N ARG A 87 12.95 9.68 0.84
CA ARG A 87 13.90 10.68 1.38
C ARG A 87 14.14 10.58 2.88
N SER A 88 13.50 9.64 3.56
CA SER A 88 13.68 9.43 5.00
C SER A 88 15.00 8.74 5.31
N ALA A 89 15.47 8.84 6.56
CA ALA A 89 16.64 8.10 7.01
C ALA A 89 16.40 6.58 6.94
N PRO A 90 17.39 5.76 6.50
CA PRO A 90 17.25 4.32 6.38
C PRO A 90 17.42 3.57 7.71
N ASP A 91 16.91 4.15 8.79
CA ASP A 91 17.08 3.69 10.17
C ASP A 91 15.92 2.81 10.69
N GLY A 92 14.94 2.52 9.83
CA GLY A 92 13.80 1.66 10.15
C GLY A 92 12.66 2.34 10.91
N TYR A 93 12.73 3.64 11.19
CA TYR A 93 11.69 4.33 11.95
C TYR A 93 10.64 5.06 11.10
N THR A 94 10.89 5.22 9.80
CA THR A 94 9.90 5.70 8.83
C THR A 94 9.78 4.69 7.72
N LEU A 95 8.64 4.00 7.67
CA LEU A 95 8.36 2.94 6.73
C LEU A 95 7.10 3.27 5.93
N MET A 96 6.93 2.66 4.78
CA MET A 96 5.74 2.78 3.95
C MET A 96 4.95 1.49 3.95
N VAL A 97 3.63 1.58 4.14
CA VAL A 97 2.72 0.51 3.71
C VAL A 97 2.25 0.86 2.31
N SER A 98 2.80 0.19 1.33
CA SER A 98 2.59 0.48 -0.08
C SER A 98 1.66 -0.51 -0.78
N THR A 99 1.27 -0.13 -1.99
CA THR A 99 0.41 -0.91 -2.88
C THR A 99 0.92 -0.81 -4.33
N ASN A 100 0.21 -1.47 -5.24
CA ASN A 100 0.44 -1.31 -6.69
C ASN A 100 0.44 0.14 -7.16
N THR A 101 -0.33 1.04 -6.52
CA THR A 101 -0.48 2.43 -6.99
C THR A 101 0.86 3.15 -7.07
N PRO A 102 1.60 3.39 -5.97
CA PRO A 102 2.88 4.09 -6.06
C PRO A 102 4.00 3.25 -6.67
N HIS A 103 3.99 1.91 -6.52
CA HIS A 103 5.16 1.09 -6.84
C HIS A 103 5.08 0.31 -8.17
N SER A 104 3.89 0.17 -8.77
CA SER A 104 3.73 -0.58 -10.01
C SER A 104 3.04 0.21 -11.12
N ALA A 105 2.02 1.00 -10.79
CA ALA A 105 1.21 1.70 -11.77
C ALA A 105 1.72 3.10 -12.12
N ASN A 106 2.18 3.89 -11.12
CA ASN A 106 2.62 5.26 -11.33
C ASN A 106 3.69 5.45 -12.41
N PRO A 107 4.70 4.55 -12.57
CA PRO A 107 5.67 4.66 -13.66
C PRO A 107 5.04 4.73 -15.06
N TYR A 108 3.83 4.21 -15.21
CA TYR A 108 3.10 4.16 -16.49
C TYR A 108 1.92 5.13 -16.56
N LEU A 109 1.48 5.69 -15.42
CA LEU A 109 0.39 6.67 -15.35
C LEU A 109 0.88 8.12 -15.25
N MET A 110 2.07 8.36 -14.70
CA MET A 110 2.59 9.69 -14.44
C MET A 110 3.72 10.06 -15.40
N LYS A 111 3.69 11.28 -15.96
CA LYS A 111 4.79 11.85 -16.76
C LYS A 111 6.01 12.17 -15.90
N ASN A 112 5.79 12.71 -14.72
CA ASN A 112 6.85 13.17 -13.81
C ASN A 112 6.82 12.37 -12.50
N MET A 113 7.78 11.48 -12.34
CA MET A 113 8.02 10.74 -11.11
C MET A 113 9.05 11.48 -10.24
N THR A 114 8.81 11.52 -8.94
CA THR A 114 9.71 12.15 -7.96
C THR A 114 10.51 11.13 -7.14
N TYR A 115 10.38 9.84 -7.48
CA TYR A 115 11.07 8.69 -6.90
C TYR A 115 11.17 7.56 -7.92
N ASP A 116 12.12 6.67 -7.73
CA ASP A 116 12.22 5.38 -8.44
C ASP A 116 11.57 4.30 -7.55
N PRO A 117 10.53 3.57 -8.03
CA PRO A 117 9.78 2.62 -7.20
C PRO A 117 10.59 1.40 -6.76
N ILE A 118 11.75 1.16 -7.35
CA ILE A 118 12.62 0.04 -7.01
C ILE A 118 13.90 0.51 -6.29
N LYS A 119 14.60 1.52 -6.85
CA LYS A 119 15.93 1.91 -6.34
C LYS A 119 15.86 2.70 -5.05
N ASP A 120 14.79 3.46 -4.83
CA ASP A 120 14.66 4.34 -3.67
C ASP A 120 14.05 3.63 -2.44
N PHE A 121 13.81 2.31 -2.53
CA PHE A 121 13.18 1.54 -1.46
C PHE A 121 13.88 0.23 -1.15
N THR A 122 13.76 -0.18 0.10
CA THR A 122 14.15 -1.50 0.60
C THR A 122 12.89 -2.31 0.89
N PRO A 123 12.63 -3.42 0.17
CA PRO A 123 11.51 -4.31 0.47
C PRO A 123 11.69 -4.99 1.83
N ILE A 124 10.61 -5.04 2.62
CA ILE A 124 10.61 -5.67 3.95
C ILE A 124 9.74 -6.92 3.95
N ALA A 125 8.46 -6.78 3.59
CA ALA A 125 7.52 -7.89 3.54
C ALA A 125 6.31 -7.55 2.66
N ARG A 126 5.90 -8.47 1.76
CA ARG A 126 4.55 -8.43 1.19
C ARG A 126 3.56 -8.82 2.26
N SER A 127 2.39 -8.20 2.30
CA SER A 127 1.39 -8.47 3.34
C SER A 127 0.09 -9.10 2.81
N GLY A 128 -0.07 -9.19 1.50
CA GLY A 128 -1.21 -9.86 0.89
C GLY A 128 -1.81 -9.13 -0.30
N ASP A 129 -2.95 -9.64 -0.73
CA ASP A 129 -3.73 -9.09 -1.83
C ASP A 129 -5.02 -8.45 -1.32
N LEU A 130 -5.41 -7.37 -1.99
CA LEU A 130 -6.64 -6.62 -1.76
C LEU A 130 -7.49 -6.72 -3.03
N PRO A 131 -8.38 -7.72 -3.11
CA PRO A 131 -9.33 -7.81 -4.20
C PRO A 131 -10.22 -6.58 -4.29
N PHE A 132 -10.65 -6.26 -5.49
CA PHE A 132 -11.61 -5.21 -5.77
C PHE A 132 -12.97 -5.79 -6.16
N MET A 133 -14.01 -4.98 -6.05
CA MET A 133 -15.35 -5.28 -6.55
C MET A 133 -15.91 -4.08 -7.28
N LEU A 134 -16.76 -4.34 -8.29
CA LEU A 134 -17.58 -3.33 -8.94
C LEU A 134 -18.82 -3.10 -8.09
N VAL A 135 -18.98 -1.87 -7.61
CA VAL A 135 -20.15 -1.41 -6.88
C VAL A 135 -20.87 -0.27 -7.63
N ILE A 136 -22.17 -0.21 -7.48
CA ILE A 136 -23.03 0.82 -8.09
C ILE A 136 -23.96 1.44 -7.05
N HIS A 137 -24.46 2.65 -7.34
CA HIS A 137 -25.55 3.25 -6.55
C HIS A 137 -26.83 2.39 -6.64
N PRO A 138 -27.59 2.20 -5.54
CA PRO A 138 -28.77 1.34 -5.52
C PRO A 138 -29.87 1.72 -6.53
N ASP A 139 -30.02 3.00 -6.87
CA ASP A 139 -31.02 3.49 -7.81
C ASP A 139 -30.72 3.14 -9.28
N ILE A 140 -29.51 2.67 -9.58
CA ILE A 140 -29.21 2.18 -10.92
C ILE A 140 -29.92 0.84 -11.10
N PRO A 141 -30.82 0.72 -12.13
CA PRO A 141 -31.65 -0.46 -12.31
C PRO A 141 -30.87 -1.59 -13.03
N ALA A 142 -29.75 -2.01 -12.40
CA ALA A 142 -28.92 -3.13 -12.83
C ALA A 142 -28.63 -4.03 -11.63
N ASN A 143 -28.70 -5.36 -11.82
CA ASN A 143 -28.40 -6.37 -10.84
C ASN A 143 -27.29 -7.33 -11.31
N SER A 144 -26.73 -7.05 -12.49
CA SER A 144 -25.61 -7.78 -13.07
C SER A 144 -24.73 -6.85 -13.89
N VAL A 145 -23.48 -7.29 -14.15
CA VAL A 145 -22.56 -6.59 -15.05
C VAL A 145 -23.15 -6.47 -16.46
N ALA A 146 -23.83 -7.50 -16.93
CA ALA A 146 -24.47 -7.49 -18.27
C ALA A 146 -25.60 -6.45 -18.37
N GLU A 147 -26.44 -6.33 -17.33
CA GLU A 147 -27.49 -5.30 -17.28
C GLU A 147 -26.89 -3.88 -17.23
N LEU A 148 -25.83 -3.68 -16.43
CA LEU A 148 -25.13 -2.40 -16.37
C LEU A 148 -24.54 -2.00 -17.73
N ILE A 149 -23.92 -2.95 -18.45
CA ILE A 149 -23.42 -2.74 -19.81
C ILE A 149 -24.57 -2.34 -20.75
N ALA A 150 -25.69 -3.04 -20.70
CA ALA A 150 -26.85 -2.75 -21.56
C ALA A 150 -27.42 -1.35 -21.30
N LEU A 151 -27.47 -0.92 -20.02
CA LEU A 151 -27.89 0.44 -19.65
C LEU A 151 -26.91 1.49 -20.15
N ALA A 152 -25.62 1.30 -19.92
CA ALA A 152 -24.59 2.25 -20.32
C ALA A 152 -24.51 2.41 -21.85
N LYS A 153 -24.75 1.34 -22.62
CA LYS A 153 -24.81 1.41 -24.10
C LYS A 153 -26.01 2.17 -24.63
N LYS A 154 -27.14 2.17 -23.91
CA LYS A 154 -28.34 2.93 -24.30
C LYS A 154 -28.20 4.43 -24.10
N GLU A 155 -27.35 4.84 -23.13
CA GLU A 155 -27.17 6.23 -22.73
C GLU A 155 -25.65 6.57 -22.61
N PRO A 156 -24.92 6.67 -23.76
CA PRO A 156 -23.50 6.97 -23.77
C PRO A 156 -23.19 8.28 -23.04
N GLY A 157 -22.13 8.31 -22.27
CA GLY A 157 -21.68 9.49 -21.50
C GLY A 157 -22.52 9.81 -20.25
N LYS A 158 -23.63 9.09 -19.99
CA LYS A 158 -24.48 9.34 -18.81
C LYS A 158 -23.87 8.79 -17.53
N TYR A 159 -23.27 7.61 -17.59
CA TYR A 159 -22.75 6.91 -16.43
C TYR A 159 -21.30 7.30 -16.16
N SER A 160 -20.97 7.45 -14.89
CA SER A 160 -19.63 7.81 -14.45
C SER A 160 -19.03 6.74 -13.55
N PHE A 161 -17.70 6.60 -13.57
CA PHE A 161 -16.99 5.81 -12.57
C PHE A 161 -16.05 6.68 -11.76
N ALA A 162 -16.08 6.50 -10.45
CA ALA A 162 -15.18 7.15 -9.51
C ALA A 162 -13.92 6.31 -9.30
N SER A 163 -12.77 6.96 -9.09
CA SER A 163 -11.53 6.28 -8.74
C SER A 163 -10.77 7.02 -7.63
N GLY A 164 -10.21 6.26 -6.69
CA GLY A 164 -9.36 6.78 -5.61
C GLY A 164 -8.00 6.06 -5.54
N SER A 165 -7.68 5.23 -6.52
CA SER A 165 -6.42 4.48 -6.64
C SER A 165 -6.17 4.08 -8.09
N SER A 166 -4.94 3.70 -8.43
CA SER A 166 -4.63 3.22 -9.79
C SER A 166 -5.39 1.94 -10.14
N ALA A 167 -5.64 1.05 -9.16
CA ALA A 167 -6.44 -0.15 -9.42
C ALA A 167 -7.86 0.22 -9.86
N ALA A 168 -8.49 1.22 -9.22
CA ALA A 168 -9.80 1.72 -9.62
C ALA A 168 -9.78 2.40 -10.99
N ILE A 169 -8.75 3.21 -11.28
CA ILE A 169 -8.58 3.86 -12.60
C ILE A 169 -8.49 2.81 -13.69
N VAL A 170 -7.57 1.85 -13.54
CA VAL A 170 -7.31 0.81 -14.54
C VAL A 170 -8.52 -0.12 -14.69
N SER A 171 -9.17 -0.48 -13.59
CA SER A 171 -10.41 -1.30 -13.65
C SER A 171 -11.53 -0.60 -14.40
N GLY A 172 -11.79 0.68 -14.12
CA GLY A 172 -12.81 1.45 -14.81
C GLY A 172 -12.53 1.64 -16.31
N ALA A 173 -11.28 1.98 -16.64
CA ALA A 173 -10.87 2.14 -18.03
C ALA A 173 -10.87 0.80 -18.79
N THR A 174 -10.41 -0.29 -18.19
CA THR A 174 -10.48 -1.64 -18.76
C THR A 174 -11.92 -2.07 -19.00
N PHE A 175 -12.82 -1.81 -18.03
CA PHE A 175 -14.24 -2.10 -18.18
C PHE A 175 -14.85 -1.31 -19.33
N ALA A 176 -14.60 -0.01 -19.42
CA ALA A 176 -15.06 0.83 -20.49
C ALA A 176 -14.56 0.35 -21.86
N SER A 177 -13.24 0.07 -21.96
CA SER A 177 -12.61 -0.39 -23.20
C SER A 177 -13.15 -1.75 -23.67
N LEU A 178 -13.11 -2.78 -22.80
CA LEU A 178 -13.52 -4.14 -23.18
C LEU A 178 -15.01 -4.28 -23.45
N ALA A 179 -15.85 -3.50 -22.76
CA ALA A 179 -17.31 -3.53 -22.97
C ALA A 179 -17.80 -2.52 -24.03
N GLY A 180 -16.92 -1.69 -24.58
CA GLY A 180 -17.26 -0.65 -25.56
C GLY A 180 -18.21 0.39 -24.99
N LEU A 181 -17.89 0.96 -23.82
CA LEU A 181 -18.72 1.93 -23.09
C LEU A 181 -18.08 3.32 -23.12
N ASP A 182 -18.93 4.32 -23.21
CA ASP A 182 -18.59 5.72 -22.98
C ASP A 182 -18.95 6.07 -21.53
N LEU A 183 -17.92 6.11 -20.64
CA LEU A 183 -18.07 6.36 -19.21
C LEU A 183 -17.25 7.60 -18.82
N LEU A 184 -17.85 8.50 -18.05
CA LEU A 184 -17.15 9.65 -17.49
C LEU A 184 -16.28 9.20 -16.31
N HIS A 185 -14.96 9.43 -16.37
CA HIS A 185 -14.06 9.18 -15.26
C HIS A 185 -14.03 10.37 -14.28
N VAL A 186 -14.28 10.13 -13.00
CA VAL A 186 -14.23 11.13 -11.91
C VAL A 186 -13.13 10.74 -10.92
N PRO A 187 -11.97 11.41 -10.97
CA PRO A 187 -10.83 11.09 -10.11
C PRO A 187 -10.95 11.72 -8.71
N TYR A 188 -10.53 10.97 -7.69
CA TYR A 188 -10.42 11.39 -6.29
C TYR A 188 -9.02 11.09 -5.76
N LYS A 189 -8.62 11.79 -4.68
CA LYS A 189 -7.34 11.56 -4.01
C LYS A 189 -7.24 10.23 -3.27
N SER A 190 -8.39 9.60 -2.93
CA SER A 190 -8.48 8.31 -2.23
C SER A 190 -9.91 7.77 -2.33
N SER A 191 -10.12 6.48 -2.00
CA SER A 191 -11.43 5.82 -2.07
C SER A 191 -12.51 6.40 -1.12
N PRO A 192 -12.24 6.81 0.14
CA PRO A 192 -13.29 7.29 1.04
C PRO A 192 -14.10 8.50 0.50
N PRO A 193 -13.51 9.59 -0.02
CA PRO A 193 -14.30 10.68 -0.58
C PRO A 193 -15.07 10.27 -1.84
N ALA A 194 -14.50 9.40 -2.70
CA ALA A 194 -15.20 8.85 -3.87
C ALA A 194 -16.44 8.03 -3.45
N LEU A 195 -16.28 7.23 -2.40
CA LEU A 195 -17.35 6.41 -1.84
C LEU A 195 -18.50 7.27 -1.27
N THR A 196 -18.18 8.39 -0.61
CA THR A 196 -19.20 9.35 -0.15
C THR A 196 -20.06 9.88 -1.30
N ASP A 197 -19.43 10.22 -2.41
CA ASP A 197 -20.14 10.72 -3.59
C ASP A 197 -20.91 9.62 -4.33
N LEU A 198 -20.42 8.38 -4.31
CA LEU A 198 -21.15 7.23 -4.83
C LEU A 198 -22.42 6.94 -4.02
N ILE A 199 -22.33 6.93 -2.69
CA ILE A 199 -23.49 6.73 -1.80
C ILE A 199 -24.50 7.86 -1.95
N ALA A 200 -24.06 9.08 -2.23
CA ALA A 200 -24.92 10.22 -2.49
C ALA A 200 -25.49 10.27 -3.93
N GLY A 201 -25.19 9.28 -4.78
CA GLY A 201 -25.65 9.22 -6.16
C GLY A 201 -25.01 10.25 -7.11
N ARG A 202 -23.93 10.94 -6.70
CA ARG A 202 -23.23 11.91 -7.54
C ARG A 202 -22.36 11.28 -8.61
N VAL A 203 -21.95 10.04 -8.41
CA VAL A 203 -21.27 9.18 -9.38
C VAL A 203 -22.00 7.85 -9.48
N SER A 204 -21.89 7.16 -10.61
CA SER A 204 -22.72 5.99 -10.89
C SER A 204 -22.15 4.69 -10.34
N MET A 205 -20.85 4.50 -10.45
CA MET A 205 -20.16 3.27 -10.08
C MET A 205 -18.75 3.52 -9.60
N MET A 206 -18.18 2.50 -8.97
CA MET A 206 -16.77 2.49 -8.53
C MET A 206 -16.23 1.07 -8.51
N PHE A 207 -14.97 0.91 -8.92
CA PHE A 207 -14.18 -0.26 -8.55
C PHE A 207 -13.48 0.05 -7.23
N ILE A 208 -13.83 -0.68 -6.18
CA ILE A 208 -13.36 -0.41 -4.82
C ILE A 208 -12.80 -1.67 -4.18
N ASP A 209 -11.75 -1.54 -3.37
CA ASP A 209 -11.25 -2.65 -2.58
C ASP A 209 -12.33 -3.18 -1.61
N VAL A 210 -12.37 -4.50 -1.44
CA VAL A 210 -13.37 -5.17 -0.60
C VAL A 210 -13.36 -4.63 0.83
N PRO A 211 -12.20 -4.40 1.49
CA PRO A 211 -12.19 -3.84 2.85
C PRO A 211 -12.93 -2.51 3.01
N THR A 212 -12.83 -1.62 2.01
CA THR A 212 -13.51 -0.32 2.04
C THR A 212 -14.99 -0.43 1.67
N GLY A 213 -15.33 -1.20 0.65
CA GLY A 213 -16.68 -1.21 0.08
C GLY A 213 -17.66 -2.15 0.77
N LEU A 214 -17.20 -3.30 1.28
CA LEU A 214 -18.05 -4.36 1.82
C LEU A 214 -18.99 -3.90 2.97
N PRO A 215 -18.57 -3.06 3.93
CA PRO A 215 -19.49 -2.55 4.95
C PRO A 215 -20.70 -1.82 4.38
N HIS A 216 -20.55 -1.10 3.27
CA HIS A 216 -21.62 -0.34 2.62
C HIS A 216 -22.52 -1.24 1.75
N VAL A 217 -21.98 -2.32 1.19
CA VAL A 217 -22.77 -3.36 0.53
C VAL A 217 -23.64 -4.10 1.54
N ASN A 218 -23.06 -4.50 2.68
CA ASN A 218 -23.78 -5.15 3.77
C ASN A 218 -24.89 -4.25 4.35
N ALA A 219 -24.65 -2.95 4.43
CA ALA A 219 -25.64 -1.94 4.83
C ALA A 219 -26.68 -1.60 3.73
N LYS A 220 -26.58 -2.23 2.54
CA LYS A 220 -27.43 -1.96 1.35
C LYS A 220 -27.35 -0.51 0.84
N ALA A 221 -26.33 0.24 1.25
CA ALA A 221 -26.07 1.57 0.71
C ALA A 221 -25.47 1.50 -0.70
N LEU A 222 -24.93 0.35 -1.11
CA LEU A 222 -24.42 0.07 -2.45
C LEU A 222 -24.84 -1.34 -2.90
N LYS A 223 -24.88 -1.55 -4.23
CA LYS A 223 -25.00 -2.88 -4.83
C LYS A 223 -23.64 -3.32 -5.37
N ALA A 224 -23.16 -4.50 -4.98
CA ALA A 224 -22.00 -5.14 -5.60
C ALA A 224 -22.45 -6.04 -6.77
N LEU A 225 -21.77 -5.96 -7.91
CA LEU A 225 -22.12 -6.71 -9.11
C LEU A 225 -21.14 -7.83 -9.43
N ALA A 226 -19.86 -7.65 -9.17
CA ALA A 226 -18.80 -8.63 -9.47
C ALA A 226 -17.52 -8.33 -8.72
N VAL A 227 -16.66 -9.34 -8.53
CA VAL A 227 -15.26 -9.18 -8.09
C VAL A 227 -14.34 -9.04 -9.31
N THR A 228 -13.21 -8.32 -9.16
CA THR A 228 -12.28 -8.06 -10.26
C THR A 228 -11.23 -9.15 -10.47
N THR A 229 -11.13 -10.07 -9.52
CA THR A 229 -10.21 -11.21 -9.56
C THR A 229 -10.67 -12.25 -10.57
N LYS A 230 -9.72 -13.01 -11.12
CA LYS A 230 -10.00 -14.11 -12.05
C LYS A 230 -10.83 -15.23 -11.41
N GLN A 231 -10.64 -15.48 -10.12
CA GLN A 231 -11.39 -16.45 -9.33
C GLN A 231 -12.39 -15.75 -8.42
N ARG A 232 -13.46 -16.44 -8.05
CA ARG A 232 -14.43 -15.92 -7.07
C ARG A 232 -13.77 -15.73 -5.71
N SER A 233 -14.18 -14.69 -5.01
CA SER A 233 -13.76 -14.48 -3.64
C SER A 233 -14.40 -15.50 -2.69
N ALA A 234 -13.62 -16.08 -1.80
CA ALA A 234 -14.15 -16.96 -0.75
C ALA A 234 -15.05 -16.19 0.25
N LEU A 235 -14.81 -14.87 0.41
CA LEU A 235 -15.63 -14.01 1.27
C LEU A 235 -16.95 -13.59 0.60
N LEU A 236 -16.98 -13.51 -0.73
CA LEU A 236 -18.13 -13.05 -1.53
C LEU A 236 -18.47 -14.11 -2.60
N PRO A 237 -18.80 -15.36 -2.17
CA PRO A 237 -18.97 -16.49 -3.09
C PRO A 237 -20.17 -16.32 -4.03
N GLU A 238 -21.15 -15.48 -3.67
CA GLU A 238 -22.31 -15.16 -4.47
C GLU A 238 -21.98 -14.20 -5.63
N LEU A 239 -20.91 -13.39 -5.51
CA LEU A 239 -20.54 -12.47 -6.56
C LEU A 239 -19.80 -13.20 -7.70
N PRO A 240 -20.23 -13.03 -8.96
CA PRO A 240 -19.48 -13.50 -10.12
C PRO A 240 -18.16 -12.73 -10.25
N THR A 241 -17.26 -13.24 -11.08
CA THR A 241 -16.08 -12.49 -11.51
C THR A 241 -16.44 -11.55 -12.66
N MET A 242 -15.71 -10.45 -12.81
CA MET A 242 -15.83 -9.58 -14.00
C MET A 242 -15.55 -10.37 -15.28
N ASP A 243 -14.57 -11.30 -15.26
CA ASP A 243 -14.21 -12.17 -16.40
C ASP A 243 -15.38 -13.04 -16.90
N ALA A 244 -16.34 -13.36 -16.05
CA ALA A 244 -17.53 -14.11 -16.47
C ALA A 244 -18.33 -13.40 -17.56
N THR A 245 -18.37 -12.06 -17.51
CA THR A 245 -19.11 -11.22 -18.47
C THR A 245 -18.16 -10.44 -19.38
N VAL A 246 -17.05 -9.93 -18.88
CA VAL A 246 -16.05 -9.12 -19.59
C VAL A 246 -14.76 -9.90 -19.67
N LYS A 247 -14.58 -10.67 -20.73
CA LYS A 247 -13.45 -11.59 -20.89
C LYS A 247 -12.11 -10.88 -20.85
N GLY A 248 -11.15 -11.48 -20.13
CA GLY A 248 -9.81 -10.95 -19.94
C GLY A 248 -9.68 -9.98 -18.75
N PHE A 249 -10.73 -9.80 -17.96
CA PHE A 249 -10.69 -8.94 -16.79
C PHE A 249 -10.07 -9.68 -15.59
N ASP A 250 -8.89 -9.25 -15.17
CA ASP A 250 -8.18 -9.77 -13.99
C ASP A 250 -7.30 -8.66 -13.39
N ILE A 251 -7.80 -7.97 -12.37
CA ILE A 251 -7.11 -6.85 -11.75
C ILE A 251 -7.21 -6.98 -10.23
N THR A 252 -6.06 -7.11 -9.58
CA THR A 252 -5.92 -7.21 -8.12
C THR A 252 -4.91 -6.19 -7.63
N SER A 253 -5.16 -5.60 -6.48
CA SER A 253 -4.17 -4.80 -5.76
C SER A 253 -3.42 -5.67 -4.76
N TRP A 254 -2.21 -5.25 -4.42
CA TRP A 254 -1.39 -5.86 -3.39
C TRP A 254 -1.00 -4.84 -2.33
N GLN A 255 -0.57 -5.31 -1.16
CA GLN A 255 -0.07 -4.49 -0.06
C GLN A 255 1.24 -5.07 0.47
N GLY A 256 2.17 -4.19 0.89
CA GLY A 256 3.44 -4.60 1.48
C GLY A 256 4.18 -3.47 2.19
N TYR A 257 5.18 -3.84 2.96
CA TYR A 257 5.99 -2.94 3.78
C TYR A 257 7.32 -2.66 3.08
N LEU A 258 7.67 -1.40 2.97
CA LEU A 258 8.90 -0.89 2.37
C LEU A 258 9.54 0.14 3.30
N GLY A 259 10.85 0.19 3.32
CA GLY A 259 11.59 1.31 3.89
C GLY A 259 12.32 2.10 2.81
N PRO A 260 13.00 3.22 3.15
CA PRO A 260 13.88 3.92 2.22
C PRO A 260 15.03 3.02 1.76
N ALA A 261 15.68 3.39 0.67
CA ALA A 261 16.82 2.62 0.13
C ALA A 261 17.94 2.44 1.18
N ASN A 262 18.68 1.33 1.06
CA ASN A 262 19.87 1.05 1.86
C ASN A 262 19.62 0.88 3.37
N MET A 263 18.46 0.36 3.76
CA MET A 263 18.26 -0.02 5.17
C MET A 263 19.25 -1.11 5.60
N PRO A 264 19.77 -1.06 6.85
CA PRO A 264 20.60 -2.11 7.43
C PRO A 264 19.88 -3.47 7.41
N LYS A 265 20.63 -4.53 7.05
CA LYS A 265 20.06 -5.89 6.91
C LYS A 265 19.46 -6.44 8.19
N ASP A 266 20.08 -6.16 9.33
CA ASP A 266 19.62 -6.59 10.66
C ASP A 266 18.26 -5.97 10.99
N ILE A 267 18.05 -4.69 10.66
CA ILE A 267 16.76 -4.00 10.81
C ILE A 267 15.70 -4.63 9.89
N VAL A 268 16.03 -4.85 8.62
CA VAL A 268 15.10 -5.50 7.66
C VAL A 268 14.72 -6.90 8.14
N THR A 269 15.70 -7.70 8.56
CA THR A 269 15.49 -9.05 9.08
C THR A 269 14.60 -9.05 10.33
N ARG A 270 14.84 -8.13 11.26
CA ARG A 270 14.03 -7.99 12.47
C ARG A 270 12.59 -7.61 12.14
N LEU A 271 12.36 -6.61 11.29
CA LEU A 271 11.04 -6.18 10.86
C LEU A 271 10.29 -7.29 10.12
N ASN A 272 10.95 -7.94 9.14
CA ASN A 272 10.35 -9.06 8.40
C ASN A 272 9.92 -10.19 9.33
N ALA A 273 10.80 -10.58 10.27
CA ALA A 273 10.50 -11.66 11.20
C ALA A 273 9.26 -11.35 12.06
N GLU A 274 9.15 -10.14 12.61
CA GLU A 274 8.00 -9.78 13.44
C GLU A 274 6.71 -9.59 12.62
N ILE A 275 6.81 -9.00 11.42
CA ILE A 275 5.68 -8.91 10.50
C ILE A 275 5.15 -10.31 10.17
N ARG A 276 6.02 -11.24 9.77
CA ARG A 276 5.62 -12.62 9.45
C ARG A 276 4.93 -13.32 10.62
N LYS A 277 5.47 -13.20 11.84
CA LYS A 277 4.84 -13.77 13.05
C LYS A 277 3.41 -13.25 13.26
N VAL A 278 3.19 -11.94 13.03
CA VAL A 278 1.84 -11.34 13.12
C VAL A 278 0.92 -11.96 12.07
N PHE A 279 1.39 -12.12 10.83
CA PHE A 279 0.59 -12.70 9.74
C PHE A 279 0.37 -14.22 9.86
N GLU A 280 1.20 -14.94 10.60
CA GLU A 280 1.03 -16.38 10.88
C GLU A 280 -0.07 -16.66 11.91
N ARG A 281 -0.46 -15.67 12.70
CA ARG A 281 -1.50 -15.80 13.73
C ARG A 281 -2.88 -16.05 13.12
N PRO A 282 -3.59 -17.13 13.52
CA PRO A 282 -4.92 -17.46 12.97
C PRO A 282 -5.98 -16.38 13.22
N ASP A 283 -5.94 -15.73 14.40
CA ASP A 283 -6.87 -14.66 14.76
C ASP A 283 -6.69 -13.40 13.87
N ILE A 284 -5.44 -13.06 13.52
CA ILE A 284 -5.14 -11.96 12.61
C ILE A 284 -5.53 -12.29 11.18
N LYS A 285 -5.19 -13.51 10.70
CA LYS A 285 -5.64 -14.00 9.39
C LYS A 285 -7.16 -13.92 9.27
N GLY A 286 -7.89 -14.38 10.29
CA GLY A 286 -9.35 -14.32 10.32
C GLY A 286 -9.88 -12.89 10.28
N GLN A 287 -9.30 -11.95 11.05
CA GLN A 287 -9.70 -10.54 11.02
C GLN A 287 -9.46 -9.90 9.65
N LEU A 288 -8.34 -10.19 8.99
CA LEU A 288 -8.01 -9.66 7.67
C LEU A 288 -8.88 -10.30 6.58
N ALA A 289 -9.10 -11.62 6.63
CA ALA A 289 -9.99 -12.32 5.72
C ALA A 289 -11.43 -11.80 5.80
N ASN A 290 -11.96 -11.57 7.00
CA ASN A 290 -13.29 -10.98 7.20
C ASN A 290 -13.43 -9.56 6.63
N ARG A 291 -12.32 -8.90 6.34
CA ARG A 291 -12.28 -7.63 5.62
C ARG A 291 -11.99 -7.79 4.12
N GLY A 292 -11.80 -9.01 3.63
CA GLY A 292 -11.54 -9.29 2.22
C GLY A 292 -10.08 -9.16 1.81
N MET A 293 -9.14 -9.16 2.75
CA MET A 293 -7.71 -9.23 2.46
C MET A 293 -7.25 -10.69 2.46
N GLU A 294 -6.61 -11.11 1.39
CA GLU A 294 -5.89 -12.39 1.33
C GLU A 294 -4.50 -12.19 1.93
N ALA A 295 -4.40 -12.42 3.24
CA ALA A 295 -3.22 -12.10 4.02
C ALA A 295 -2.18 -13.22 3.98
N PHE A 296 -0.96 -12.90 3.59
CA PHE A 296 0.23 -13.75 3.64
C PHE A 296 1.48 -12.91 3.73
N SER A 297 2.61 -13.50 4.13
CA SER A 297 3.88 -12.81 4.16
C SER A 297 5.02 -13.77 3.83
N GLY A 298 6.05 -13.24 3.17
CA GLY A 298 7.25 -13.96 2.76
C GLY A 298 8.54 -13.20 3.06
N PRO A 299 9.69 -13.74 2.67
CA PRO A 299 10.98 -13.07 2.84
C PRO A 299 11.10 -11.83 1.94
N PRO A 300 12.00 -10.88 2.28
CA PRO A 300 12.19 -9.63 1.54
C PRO A 300 12.56 -9.84 0.06
N GLU A 301 13.31 -10.89 -0.23
CA GLU A 301 13.79 -11.23 -1.59
C GLU A 301 12.62 -11.63 -2.51
N GLU A 302 11.65 -12.35 -2.01
CA GLU A 302 10.42 -12.69 -2.75
C GLU A 302 9.61 -11.44 -3.05
N PHE A 303 9.51 -10.52 -2.08
CA PHE A 303 8.82 -9.26 -2.30
C PHE A 303 9.57 -8.37 -3.31
N ALA A 304 10.91 -8.35 -3.26
CA ALA A 304 11.73 -7.64 -4.25
C ALA A 304 11.53 -8.17 -5.69
N ALA A 305 11.45 -9.49 -5.85
CA ALA A 305 11.17 -10.13 -7.15
C ALA A 305 9.75 -9.79 -7.62
N PHE A 306 8.76 -9.90 -6.74
CA PHE A 306 7.37 -9.56 -7.02
C PHE A 306 7.20 -8.10 -7.48
N LEU A 307 7.86 -7.13 -6.85
CA LEU A 307 7.79 -5.72 -7.26
C LEU A 307 8.24 -5.52 -8.71
N LYS A 308 9.29 -6.21 -9.15
CA LYS A 308 9.78 -6.13 -10.53
C LYS A 308 8.79 -6.76 -11.53
N GLU A 309 8.21 -7.90 -11.17
CA GLU A 309 7.16 -8.55 -11.96
C GLU A 309 5.93 -7.64 -12.10
N GLN A 310 5.51 -7.02 -11.01
CA GLN A 310 4.35 -6.13 -10.99
C GLN A 310 4.51 -4.89 -11.87
N LEU A 311 5.71 -4.40 -12.09
CA LEU A 311 5.94 -3.33 -13.09
C LEU A 311 5.51 -3.78 -14.48
N VAL A 312 5.87 -4.99 -14.89
CA VAL A 312 5.50 -5.55 -16.21
C VAL A 312 3.99 -5.80 -16.31
N VAL A 313 3.38 -6.34 -15.24
CA VAL A 313 1.93 -6.59 -15.19
C VAL A 313 1.15 -5.28 -15.34
N TRP A 314 1.51 -4.25 -14.56
CA TRP A 314 0.80 -2.97 -14.59
C TRP A 314 1.05 -2.17 -15.86
N GLU A 315 2.23 -2.27 -16.46
CA GLU A 315 2.47 -1.72 -17.80
C GLU A 315 1.50 -2.27 -18.83
N LYS A 316 1.35 -3.61 -18.87
CA LYS A 316 0.45 -4.30 -19.79
C LYS A 316 -1.02 -3.89 -19.54
N LEU A 317 -1.46 -3.85 -18.29
CA LEU A 317 -2.82 -3.46 -17.92
C LEU A 317 -3.13 -2.02 -18.36
N ILE A 318 -2.24 -1.08 -18.07
CA ILE A 318 -2.42 0.35 -18.38
C ILE A 318 -2.43 0.59 -19.89
N LYS A 319 -1.50 -0.03 -20.62
CA LYS A 319 -1.48 0.02 -22.10
C LYS A 319 -2.74 -0.62 -22.71
N GLY A 320 -3.13 -1.79 -22.19
CA GLY A 320 -4.35 -2.49 -22.66
C GLY A 320 -5.64 -1.72 -22.41
N ALA A 321 -5.68 -0.92 -21.34
CA ALA A 321 -6.81 -0.03 -21.04
C ALA A 321 -6.79 1.29 -21.83
N GLY A 322 -5.77 1.54 -22.68
CA GLY A 322 -5.65 2.77 -23.46
C GLY A 322 -5.40 4.03 -22.64
N ILE A 323 -4.82 3.89 -21.43
CA ILE A 323 -4.58 5.02 -20.54
C ILE A 323 -3.25 5.69 -20.89
N GLU A 324 -3.29 6.98 -21.20
CA GLU A 324 -2.10 7.80 -21.43
C GLU A 324 -1.54 8.37 -20.11
N LYS A 325 -0.22 8.59 -20.08
CA LYS A 325 0.43 9.27 -18.94
C LYS A 325 -0.06 10.71 -18.80
N GLN A 326 -0.34 11.09 -17.58
CA GLN A 326 -0.79 12.44 -17.20
C GLN A 326 0.31 13.26 -16.54
#